data_f0f0cff0970975d1dfebf4f2f366e8ae
#
_entry.id   f0f0cff0970975d1dfebf4f2f366e8ae
#
_cell.length_a   1.000
_cell.length_b   1.000
_cell.length_c   1.000
_cell.angle_alpha   90.00
_cell.angle_beta   90.00
_cell.angle_gamma   90.00
#
_symmetry.space_group_name_H-M   'P 1'
#
loop_
_entity.id
_entity.type
_entity.pdbx_description
1 polymer ?
#
loop_
_entity_poly.entity_id
_entity_poly.type
_entity_poly.pdbx_seq_one_letter_code
_entity_poly.pdbx_strand_id
1 'polypeptide(L)'
;AVTIEYVSSDCVGVNARNVFAASPSSNKVFSIEAANNNLWVVYGGYNLSFDPLNKKFGYSHYNGSSTESTLWVNKAYDPAFPAQDLVHITIDPSADNKAYLSSWGSGMMVVDQDEPVVIWDDSNSGLEDLYQDGEPESSIRVNGAAFDNRGNFWITNAWVPNKLKKLETNGNWKGFDLSSIITETVALGLTELAIDKTGSVWIGSRRNGALVYNESGDRKRALNTQGTSGSLPDLNVRTLAVDRNNRIWIGTLKGLVVFSDAESLFELDIYDAEPVIIDDNGVPKKLLGDQPVNSIAIDGAENKWFGTDTGGALGTNPSGSQTLYNFNKDNSPLPSNSILKIKVDNSTGKVYFATDKGIVAFNSEVAPYGDALGEVYAYPNPVKKEHEFSRTEFDLLFDDSGNFSPPEIVENKENEKRVEE
;
A
#
# COMPACT_ATOMS: atom_id res chain seq x y z
N ALA A 1 1.86 -18.07 16.21
CA ALA A 1 1.01 -18.29 17.38
C ALA A 1 1.89 -18.72 18.55
N VAL A 2 1.82 -18.04 19.68
CA VAL A 2 2.47 -18.47 20.93
C VAL A 2 1.42 -19.28 21.67
N THR A 3 1.69 -20.58 21.89
CA THR A 3 0.83 -21.41 22.71
C THR A 3 1.27 -21.23 24.17
N ILE A 4 0.39 -20.72 25.02
CA ILE A 4 0.62 -20.64 26.45
C ILE A 4 -0.20 -21.76 27.08
N GLU A 5 0.47 -22.76 27.65
CA GLU A 5 -0.17 -23.77 28.48
C GLU A 5 -0.34 -23.24 29.90
N TYR A 6 -1.55 -23.13 30.37
CA TYR A 6 -1.85 -22.81 31.77
C TYR A 6 -2.13 -24.10 32.52
N VAL A 7 -1.26 -24.46 33.46
CA VAL A 7 -1.48 -25.57 34.37
C VAL A 7 -1.98 -24.99 35.70
N SER A 8 -3.21 -25.26 36.07
CA SER A 8 -3.72 -24.89 37.40
C SER A 8 -3.11 -25.77 38.44
N SER A 9 -2.77 -25.19 39.61
CA SER A 9 -2.09 -25.87 40.74
C SER A 9 -2.95 -26.90 41.47
N ASP A 10 -4.21 -27.03 41.13
CA ASP A 10 -5.12 -27.98 41.78
C ASP A 10 -5.25 -29.23 40.89
N CYS A 11 -4.49 -30.25 41.27
CA CYS A 11 -4.35 -31.55 40.60
C CYS A 11 -5.61 -32.41 40.56
N VAL A 12 -6.75 -31.89 40.13
CA VAL A 12 -7.96 -32.68 39.84
C VAL A 12 -8.57 -32.22 38.54
N GLY A 13 -8.13 -32.84 37.43
CA GLY A 13 -8.66 -32.63 36.09
C GLY A 13 -7.87 -31.58 35.29
N VAL A 14 -6.92 -32.05 34.47
CA VAL A 14 -6.16 -31.21 33.54
C VAL A 14 -7.06 -30.79 32.41
N ASN A 15 -7.66 -29.61 32.49
CA ASN A 15 -8.24 -28.94 31.33
C ASN A 15 -7.14 -28.03 30.74
N ALA A 16 -6.28 -28.60 29.92
CA ALA A 16 -5.38 -27.79 29.08
C ALA A 16 -6.23 -26.97 28.11
N ARG A 17 -6.33 -25.68 28.32
CA ARG A 17 -6.89 -24.74 27.33
C ARG A 17 -5.73 -24.16 26.54
N ASN A 18 -5.68 -24.49 25.27
CA ASN A 18 -4.84 -23.74 24.33
C ASN A 18 -5.40 -22.32 24.23
N VAL A 19 -4.71 -21.35 24.79
CA VAL A 19 -5.03 -19.93 24.61
C VAL A 19 -4.25 -19.47 23.38
N PHE A 20 -4.94 -19.31 22.27
CA PHE A 20 -4.37 -18.67 21.10
C PHE A 20 -4.50 -17.15 21.27
N ALA A 21 -3.39 -16.42 21.12
CA ALA A 21 -3.48 -14.96 20.99
C ALA A 21 -4.32 -14.63 19.74
N ALA A 22 -5.18 -13.64 19.84
CA ALA A 22 -5.89 -13.11 18.67
C ALA A 22 -4.86 -12.63 17.65
N SER A 23 -4.80 -13.28 16.48
CA SER A 23 -3.76 -13.08 15.49
C SER A 23 -4.25 -13.49 14.10
N PRO A 24 -3.59 -13.09 13.02
CA PRO A 24 -3.88 -13.60 11.68
C PRO A 24 -3.65 -15.12 11.60
N SER A 25 -4.32 -15.78 10.65
CA SER A 25 -4.32 -17.25 10.48
C SER A 25 -2.93 -17.83 10.28
N SER A 26 -1.99 -17.06 9.72
CA SER A 26 -0.65 -17.53 9.39
C SER A 26 0.37 -16.40 9.42
N ASN A 27 1.62 -16.75 9.75
CA ASN A 27 2.76 -15.84 9.60
C ASN A 27 3.31 -15.84 8.16
N LYS A 28 2.84 -16.73 7.27
CA LYS A 28 3.25 -16.77 5.86
C LYS A 28 2.37 -15.84 5.05
N VAL A 29 2.55 -14.56 5.28
CA VAL A 29 1.80 -13.50 4.61
C VAL A 29 2.28 -13.35 3.18
N PHE A 30 1.36 -13.05 2.25
CA PHE A 30 1.71 -12.65 0.88
C PHE A 30 1.50 -11.15 0.69
N SER A 31 0.34 -10.63 1.05
CA SER A 31 0.02 -9.21 0.94
C SER A 31 -0.87 -8.75 2.09
N ILE A 32 -0.82 -7.45 2.35
CA ILE A 32 -1.67 -6.76 3.32
C ILE A 32 -2.24 -5.49 2.71
N GLU A 33 -3.37 -5.01 3.27
CA GLU A 33 -3.91 -3.68 3.03
C GLU A 33 -4.43 -3.10 4.33
N ALA A 34 -4.25 -1.79 4.53
CA ALA A 34 -4.63 -1.12 5.77
C ALA A 34 -5.33 0.21 5.49
N ALA A 35 -6.49 0.41 6.09
CA ALA A 35 -7.24 1.66 6.09
C ALA A 35 -8.25 1.70 7.24
N ASN A 36 -8.56 2.88 7.76
CA ASN A 36 -9.63 3.12 8.73
C ASN A 36 -9.57 2.19 9.96
N ASN A 37 -8.37 2.01 10.51
CA ASN A 37 -8.07 1.11 11.63
C ASN A 37 -8.37 -0.38 11.34
N ASN A 38 -8.44 -0.75 10.06
CA ASN A 38 -8.58 -2.12 9.59
C ASN A 38 -7.27 -2.60 8.96
N LEU A 39 -6.98 -3.91 9.09
CA LEU A 39 -5.88 -4.57 8.42
C LEU A 39 -6.35 -5.89 7.80
N TRP A 40 -6.27 -5.97 6.49
CA TRP A 40 -6.57 -7.19 5.74
C TRP A 40 -5.30 -7.92 5.37
N VAL A 41 -5.35 -9.26 5.39
CA VAL A 41 -4.19 -10.12 5.15
C VAL A 41 -4.58 -11.29 4.24
N VAL A 42 -3.77 -11.54 3.21
CA VAL A 42 -3.91 -12.70 2.31
C VAL A 42 -2.64 -13.52 2.25
N TYR A 43 -2.77 -14.82 1.94
CA TYR A 43 -1.72 -15.83 2.09
C TYR A 43 -1.43 -16.62 0.81
N GLY A 44 -1.99 -16.21 -0.32
CA GLY A 44 -1.82 -16.85 -1.62
C GLY A 44 -0.40 -16.77 -2.16
N GLY A 45 -0.27 -16.55 -3.43
CA GLY A 45 1.02 -16.30 -4.06
C GLY A 45 1.16 -16.88 -5.47
N TYR A 46 2.26 -16.50 -6.08
CA TYR A 46 2.79 -17.03 -7.33
C TYR A 46 4.30 -17.21 -7.19
N ASN A 47 4.88 -18.02 -8.04
CA ASN A 47 6.34 -18.20 -8.06
C ASN A 47 7.04 -17.05 -8.79
N LEU A 48 8.36 -17.10 -8.91
CA LEU A 48 9.17 -16.10 -9.62
C LEU A 48 8.84 -15.97 -11.12
N SER A 49 8.18 -16.98 -11.69
CA SER A 49 7.69 -16.97 -13.08
C SER A 49 6.24 -16.50 -13.20
N PHE A 50 5.62 -16.14 -12.09
CA PHE A 50 4.19 -15.82 -12.00
C PHE A 50 3.28 -17.01 -12.30
N ASP A 51 3.76 -18.25 -12.08
CA ASP A 51 2.88 -19.41 -12.10
C ASP A 51 2.11 -19.50 -10.78
N PRO A 52 0.83 -19.90 -10.79
CA PRO A 52 0.02 -20.09 -9.59
C PRO A 52 0.65 -21.14 -8.67
N LEU A 53 0.54 -20.93 -7.37
CA LEU A 53 0.94 -21.91 -6.35
C LEU A 53 -0.21 -22.82 -5.94
N ASN A 54 -1.43 -22.53 -6.39
CA ASN A 54 -2.68 -23.22 -6.09
C ASN A 54 -2.96 -23.33 -4.58
N LYS A 55 -2.56 -22.30 -3.83
CA LYS A 55 -2.77 -22.24 -2.39
C LYS A 55 -4.23 -21.98 -2.06
N LYS A 56 -4.82 -22.90 -1.30
CA LYS A 56 -6.17 -22.82 -0.76
C LYS A 56 -6.14 -22.28 0.66
N PHE A 57 -5.74 -21.03 0.80
CA PHE A 57 -5.84 -20.27 2.04
C PHE A 57 -6.96 -19.24 1.90
N GLY A 58 -7.59 -18.90 3.02
CA GLY A 58 -8.54 -17.80 3.04
C GLY A 58 -7.84 -16.46 3.30
N TYR A 59 -8.44 -15.66 4.15
CA TYR A 59 -7.93 -14.33 4.52
C TYR A 59 -8.12 -14.08 6.02
N SER A 60 -7.46 -13.05 6.52
CA SER A 60 -7.67 -12.55 7.87
C SER A 60 -7.97 -11.06 7.82
N HIS A 61 -8.88 -10.62 8.68
CA HIS A 61 -9.24 -9.23 8.86
C HIS A 61 -9.12 -8.83 10.33
N TYR A 62 -8.36 -7.77 10.61
CA TYR A 62 -8.29 -7.10 11.89
C TYR A 62 -9.15 -5.86 11.84
N ASN A 63 -10.16 -5.78 12.70
CA ASN A 63 -11.00 -4.61 12.88
C ASN A 63 -10.65 -3.94 14.22
N GLY A 64 -9.75 -2.96 14.16
CA GLY A 64 -9.29 -2.25 15.36
C GLY A 64 -10.33 -1.31 15.98
N SER A 65 -11.42 -1.03 15.27
CA SER A 65 -12.54 -0.22 15.76
C SER A 65 -13.64 -1.08 16.42
N SER A 66 -13.54 -2.41 16.35
CA SER A 66 -14.50 -3.32 16.96
C SER A 66 -14.47 -3.21 18.49
N THR A 67 -15.64 -3.21 19.09
CA THR A 67 -15.82 -3.31 20.56
C THR A 67 -15.89 -4.77 21.04
N GLU A 68 -15.82 -5.72 20.13
CA GLU A 68 -15.86 -7.15 20.44
C GLU A 68 -14.54 -7.63 21.03
N SER A 69 -14.59 -8.74 21.75
CA SER A 69 -13.42 -9.34 22.41
C SER A 69 -12.40 -9.93 21.44
N THR A 70 -12.80 -10.10 20.17
CA THR A 70 -11.94 -10.62 19.11
C THR A 70 -11.79 -9.58 18.00
N LEU A 71 -10.61 -8.96 17.91
CA LEU A 71 -10.30 -7.98 16.87
C LEU A 71 -9.94 -8.64 15.51
N TRP A 72 -9.69 -9.95 15.50
CA TRP A 72 -9.33 -10.70 14.31
C TRP A 72 -10.44 -11.67 13.89
N VAL A 73 -10.86 -11.54 12.65
CA VAL A 73 -11.70 -12.51 11.94
C VAL A 73 -10.81 -13.30 10.98
N ASN A 74 -10.83 -14.61 11.11
CA ASN A 74 -10.04 -15.50 10.26
C ASN A 74 -10.98 -16.38 9.44
N LYS A 75 -10.96 -16.25 8.13
CA LYS A 75 -11.73 -17.06 7.19
C LYS A 75 -10.82 -18.05 6.51
N ALA A 76 -11.13 -19.34 6.66
CA ALA A 76 -10.47 -20.39 5.92
C ALA A 76 -10.93 -20.40 4.44
N TYR A 77 -10.21 -21.15 3.59
CA TYR A 77 -10.68 -21.42 2.23
C TYR A 77 -12.08 -22.08 2.28
N ASP A 78 -12.99 -21.50 1.52
CA ASP A 78 -14.36 -22.00 1.40
C ASP A 78 -14.57 -22.61 -0.01
N PRO A 79 -14.91 -23.90 -0.14
CA PRO A 79 -15.25 -24.49 -1.43
C PRO A 79 -16.46 -23.88 -2.14
N ALA A 80 -17.34 -23.17 -1.42
CA ALA A 80 -18.47 -22.43 -2.02
C ALA A 80 -17.99 -21.14 -2.72
N PHE A 81 -16.83 -20.61 -2.29
CA PHE A 81 -16.16 -19.48 -2.89
C PHE A 81 -14.70 -19.86 -3.20
N PRO A 82 -14.44 -20.65 -4.26
CA PRO A 82 -13.20 -21.38 -4.45
C PRO A 82 -12.04 -20.51 -4.96
N ALA A 83 -11.77 -19.38 -4.32
CA ALA A 83 -10.65 -18.51 -4.67
C ALA A 83 -9.33 -19.07 -4.15
N GLN A 84 -8.39 -19.33 -5.05
CA GLN A 84 -7.03 -19.77 -4.77
C GLN A 84 -6.05 -18.61 -4.96
N ASP A 85 -4.88 -18.70 -4.34
CA ASP A 85 -3.80 -17.73 -4.51
C ASP A 85 -4.28 -16.27 -4.41
N LEU A 86 -4.89 -15.91 -3.27
CA LEU A 86 -5.24 -14.51 -2.98
C LEU A 86 -3.95 -13.70 -2.83
N VAL A 87 -3.75 -12.67 -3.68
CA VAL A 87 -2.46 -11.98 -3.86
C VAL A 87 -2.49 -10.48 -3.61
N HIS A 88 -3.65 -9.85 -3.71
CA HIS A 88 -3.79 -8.41 -3.50
C HIS A 88 -5.14 -8.11 -2.84
N ILE A 89 -5.21 -6.97 -2.16
CA ILE A 89 -6.39 -6.51 -1.45
C ILE A 89 -6.66 -5.07 -1.85
N THR A 90 -7.92 -4.75 -2.13
CA THR A 90 -8.38 -3.37 -2.29
C THR A 90 -9.58 -3.15 -1.37
N ILE A 91 -9.47 -2.25 -0.42
CA ILE A 91 -10.58 -1.87 0.47
C ILE A 91 -11.51 -0.92 -0.30
N ASP A 92 -12.81 -1.09 -0.15
CA ASP A 92 -13.79 -0.19 -0.75
C ASP A 92 -13.71 1.19 -0.06
N PRO A 93 -13.42 2.28 -0.78
CA PRO A 93 -13.29 3.60 -0.16
C PRO A 93 -14.59 4.14 0.42
N SER A 94 -15.73 3.54 0.07
CA SER A 94 -17.07 3.93 0.56
C SER A 94 -17.63 3.02 1.67
N ALA A 95 -16.94 1.91 1.98
CA ALA A 95 -17.44 0.91 2.92
C ALA A 95 -16.28 0.18 3.64
N ASP A 96 -16.00 0.55 4.87
CA ASP A 96 -14.83 0.10 5.65
C ASP A 96 -14.70 -1.44 5.79
N ASN A 97 -15.82 -2.17 5.81
CA ASN A 97 -15.84 -3.62 5.97
C ASN A 97 -16.01 -4.37 4.64
N LYS A 98 -15.81 -3.68 3.51
CA LYS A 98 -15.87 -4.29 2.19
C LYS A 98 -14.51 -4.28 1.52
N ALA A 99 -14.10 -5.43 1.03
CA ALA A 99 -12.82 -5.61 0.37
C ALA A 99 -12.94 -6.47 -0.89
N TYR A 100 -12.02 -6.22 -1.83
CA TYR A 100 -11.86 -6.97 -3.07
C TYR A 100 -10.52 -7.68 -3.02
N LEU A 101 -10.56 -9.01 -2.99
CA LEU A 101 -9.38 -9.86 -2.88
C LEU A 101 -9.06 -10.45 -4.25
N SER A 102 -7.98 -9.96 -4.88
CA SER A 102 -7.52 -10.46 -6.16
C SER A 102 -6.94 -11.87 -6.03
N SER A 103 -7.33 -12.76 -6.93
CA SER A 103 -6.82 -14.12 -7.01
C SER A 103 -5.95 -14.30 -8.27
N TRP A 104 -4.82 -15.00 -8.11
CA TRP A 104 -3.96 -15.34 -9.25
C TRP A 104 -4.36 -16.65 -9.92
N GLY A 105 -5.65 -16.95 -9.94
CA GLY A 105 -6.19 -18.15 -10.58
C GLY A 105 -7.71 -18.21 -10.67
N SER A 106 -8.41 -17.43 -9.81
CA SER A 106 -9.87 -17.56 -9.67
C SER A 106 -10.61 -16.22 -9.84
N GLY A 107 -9.98 -15.20 -10.43
CA GLY A 107 -10.62 -13.89 -10.57
C GLY A 107 -10.54 -13.02 -9.30
N MET A 108 -11.65 -12.50 -8.82
CA MET A 108 -11.68 -11.59 -7.67
C MET A 108 -12.79 -11.95 -6.70
N MET A 109 -12.43 -12.24 -5.45
CA MET A 109 -13.39 -12.46 -4.37
C MET A 109 -13.82 -11.12 -3.80
N VAL A 110 -15.13 -10.89 -3.72
CA VAL A 110 -15.72 -9.75 -3.02
C VAL A 110 -16.12 -10.20 -1.63
N VAL A 111 -15.67 -9.47 -0.63
CA VAL A 111 -15.97 -9.69 0.79
C VAL A 111 -16.75 -8.50 1.32
N ASP A 112 -17.83 -8.74 2.03
CA ASP A 112 -18.63 -7.73 2.69
C ASP A 112 -19.00 -8.20 4.10
N GLN A 113 -18.77 -7.36 5.11
CA GLN A 113 -18.98 -7.70 6.53
C GLN A 113 -18.29 -9.02 6.93
N ASP A 114 -17.03 -9.16 6.52
CA ASP A 114 -16.19 -10.35 6.73
C ASP A 114 -16.64 -11.65 6.04
N GLU A 115 -17.72 -11.63 5.25
CA GLU A 115 -18.21 -12.80 4.53
C GLU A 115 -17.95 -12.68 3.03
N PRO A 116 -17.48 -13.75 2.35
CA PRO A 116 -17.42 -13.77 0.91
C PRO A 116 -18.84 -13.73 0.34
N VAL A 117 -19.08 -12.81 -0.61
CA VAL A 117 -20.41 -12.63 -1.21
C VAL A 117 -20.48 -13.08 -2.67
N VAL A 118 -19.38 -12.94 -3.41
CA VAL A 118 -19.29 -13.37 -4.80
C VAL A 118 -17.82 -13.51 -5.22
N ILE A 119 -17.54 -14.38 -6.17
CA ILE A 119 -16.32 -14.33 -6.97
C ILE A 119 -16.67 -13.75 -8.33
N TRP A 120 -16.02 -12.69 -8.72
CA TRP A 120 -16.06 -12.18 -10.08
C TRP A 120 -15.15 -13.00 -10.96
N ASP A 121 -15.73 -13.60 -11.98
CA ASP A 121 -15.09 -14.41 -13.01
C ASP A 121 -15.58 -13.98 -14.41
N ASP A 122 -15.29 -14.75 -15.43
CA ASP A 122 -15.70 -14.48 -16.82
C ASP A 122 -17.20 -14.66 -17.06
N SER A 123 -17.92 -15.38 -16.18
CA SER A 123 -19.36 -15.63 -16.32
C SER A 123 -20.24 -14.51 -15.77
N ASN A 124 -19.72 -13.69 -14.84
CA ASN A 124 -20.49 -12.69 -14.10
C ASN A 124 -19.87 -11.30 -14.04
N SER A 125 -18.75 -11.10 -14.71
CA SER A 125 -18.01 -9.83 -14.71
C SER A 125 -17.37 -9.55 -16.07
N GLY A 126 -16.55 -8.49 -16.15
CA GLY A 126 -15.74 -8.20 -17.35
C GLY A 126 -14.36 -8.83 -17.32
N LEU A 127 -14.07 -9.70 -16.35
CA LEU A 127 -12.82 -10.46 -16.31
C LEU A 127 -12.82 -11.52 -17.41
N GLU A 128 -11.64 -11.90 -17.85
CA GLU A 128 -11.45 -12.85 -18.93
C GLU A 128 -10.59 -14.02 -18.43
N ASP A 129 -10.91 -15.23 -18.89
CA ASP A 129 -10.10 -16.41 -18.69
C ASP A 129 -8.78 -16.33 -19.46
N LEU A 130 -7.77 -17.03 -18.96
CA LEU A 130 -6.49 -17.18 -19.59
C LEU A 130 -6.64 -17.74 -21.01
N TYR A 131 -6.09 -17.01 -21.97
CA TYR A 131 -6.09 -17.43 -23.35
C TYR A 131 -4.72 -18.05 -23.68
N GLN A 132 -4.68 -19.37 -23.89
CA GLN A 132 -3.48 -20.09 -24.29
C GLN A 132 -3.80 -20.95 -25.53
N ASP A 133 -2.97 -20.84 -26.57
CA ASP A 133 -3.10 -21.58 -27.84
C ASP A 133 -4.49 -21.49 -28.51
N GLY A 134 -5.24 -20.43 -28.25
CA GLY A 134 -6.55 -20.21 -28.85
C GLY A 134 -7.74 -20.80 -28.10
N GLU A 135 -7.49 -21.54 -27.02
CA GLU A 135 -8.53 -22.09 -26.16
C GLU A 135 -8.46 -21.47 -24.76
N PRO A 136 -9.58 -21.10 -24.14
CA PRO A 136 -9.58 -20.56 -22.79
C PRO A 136 -9.23 -21.66 -21.78
N GLU A 137 -8.28 -21.37 -20.89
CA GLU A 137 -8.05 -22.20 -19.72
C GLU A 137 -8.81 -21.62 -18.53
N SER A 138 -9.33 -22.47 -17.65
CA SER A 138 -10.05 -22.03 -16.46
C SER A 138 -9.08 -21.43 -15.41
N SER A 139 -8.53 -20.25 -15.71
CA SER A 139 -7.62 -19.52 -14.83
C SER A 139 -7.70 -18.02 -15.07
N ILE A 140 -8.31 -17.30 -14.16
CA ILE A 140 -8.46 -15.82 -14.25
C ILE A 140 -7.44 -15.16 -13.33
N ARG A 141 -6.39 -14.58 -13.92
CA ARG A 141 -5.24 -14.03 -13.18
C ARG A 141 -5.41 -12.55 -12.92
N VAL A 142 -5.83 -12.21 -11.71
CA VAL A 142 -6.03 -10.84 -11.24
C VAL A 142 -5.00 -10.50 -10.17
N ASN A 143 -4.41 -9.29 -10.25
CA ASN A 143 -3.47 -8.81 -9.23
C ASN A 143 -3.81 -7.36 -8.84
N GLY A 144 -3.11 -6.36 -9.38
CA GLY A 144 -3.29 -4.97 -9.01
C GLY A 144 -4.71 -4.46 -9.28
N ALA A 145 -5.27 -3.78 -8.30
CA ALA A 145 -6.56 -3.12 -8.42
C ALA A 145 -6.59 -1.84 -7.60
N ALA A 146 -7.30 -0.81 -8.07
CA ALA A 146 -7.47 0.46 -7.36
C ALA A 146 -8.72 1.20 -7.84
N PHE A 147 -9.30 2.00 -6.96
CA PHE A 147 -10.35 2.94 -7.31
C PHE A 147 -9.75 4.26 -7.81
N ASP A 148 -10.35 4.84 -8.85
CA ASP A 148 -10.03 6.20 -9.26
C ASP A 148 -10.84 7.22 -8.43
N ASN A 149 -10.53 8.51 -8.60
CA ASN A 149 -11.19 9.61 -7.88
C ASN A 149 -12.67 9.82 -8.27
N ARG A 150 -13.17 9.09 -9.29
CA ARG A 150 -14.57 9.07 -9.72
C ARG A 150 -15.32 7.85 -9.20
N GLY A 151 -14.63 6.97 -8.44
CA GLY A 151 -15.17 5.74 -7.91
C GLY A 151 -15.21 4.57 -8.90
N ASN A 152 -14.61 4.69 -10.10
CA ASN A 152 -14.47 3.53 -10.98
C ASN A 152 -13.37 2.61 -10.45
N PHE A 153 -13.53 1.31 -10.63
CA PHE A 153 -12.61 0.31 -10.16
C PHE A 153 -11.78 -0.26 -11.31
N TRP A 154 -10.47 -0.04 -11.24
CA TRP A 154 -9.50 -0.50 -12.22
C TRP A 154 -8.82 -1.76 -11.76
N ILE A 155 -8.63 -2.74 -12.66
CA ILE A 155 -8.19 -4.10 -12.32
C ILE A 155 -7.26 -4.61 -13.41
N THR A 156 -6.12 -5.20 -13.04
CA THR A 156 -5.26 -5.92 -13.98
C THR A 156 -5.72 -7.36 -14.15
N ASN A 157 -5.83 -7.82 -15.39
CA ASN A 157 -6.14 -9.21 -15.73
C ASN A 157 -5.08 -9.73 -16.70
N ALA A 158 -4.14 -10.50 -16.18
CA ALA A 158 -2.97 -10.95 -16.94
C ALA A 158 -3.30 -12.08 -17.91
N TRP A 159 -2.51 -12.19 -19.00
CA TRP A 159 -2.55 -13.26 -20.00
C TRP A 159 -3.82 -13.31 -20.87
N VAL A 160 -4.60 -12.25 -20.88
CA VAL A 160 -5.82 -12.11 -21.68
C VAL A 160 -5.68 -10.99 -22.70
N PRO A 161 -6.55 -10.89 -23.74
CA PRO A 161 -6.51 -9.80 -24.71
C PRO A 161 -6.57 -8.42 -24.05
N ASN A 162 -7.60 -8.15 -23.24
CA ASN A 162 -7.77 -6.87 -22.56
C ASN A 162 -7.18 -6.94 -21.14
N LYS A 163 -5.92 -6.59 -20.98
CA LYS A 163 -5.14 -6.76 -19.75
C LYS A 163 -5.47 -5.77 -18.64
N LEU A 164 -6.16 -4.69 -18.96
CA LEU A 164 -6.66 -3.71 -18.01
C LEU A 164 -8.18 -3.66 -18.12
N LYS A 165 -8.85 -3.75 -16.98
CA LYS A 165 -10.30 -3.69 -16.85
C LYS A 165 -10.71 -2.48 -16.03
N LYS A 166 -11.92 -1.97 -16.32
CA LYS A 166 -12.56 -0.94 -15.52
C LYS A 166 -14.01 -1.32 -15.27
N LEU A 167 -14.40 -1.37 -14.00
CA LEU A 167 -15.80 -1.39 -13.60
C LEU A 167 -16.21 0.07 -13.30
N GLU A 168 -17.13 0.58 -14.09
CA GLU A 168 -17.68 1.93 -13.91
C GLU A 168 -18.69 1.94 -12.75
N THR A 169 -18.91 3.11 -12.16
CA THR A 169 -19.87 3.29 -11.05
C THR A 169 -21.31 2.94 -11.42
N ASN A 170 -21.64 2.91 -12.73
CA ASN A 170 -22.94 2.47 -13.25
C ASN A 170 -23.05 0.94 -13.41
N GLY A 171 -22.01 0.18 -13.06
CA GLY A 171 -21.93 -1.27 -13.17
C GLY A 171 -21.44 -1.80 -14.54
N ASN A 172 -21.11 -0.94 -15.48
CA ASN A 172 -20.59 -1.39 -16.77
C ASN A 172 -19.12 -1.75 -16.72
N TRP A 173 -18.75 -2.84 -17.35
CA TRP A 173 -17.38 -3.26 -17.54
C TRP A 173 -16.80 -2.79 -18.86
N LYS A 174 -15.54 -2.36 -18.84
CA LYS A 174 -14.72 -2.05 -20.01
C LYS A 174 -13.39 -2.78 -19.95
N GLY A 175 -12.92 -3.24 -21.10
CA GLY A 175 -11.59 -3.83 -21.26
C GLY A 175 -10.70 -2.98 -22.16
N PHE A 176 -9.40 -2.92 -21.83
CA PHE A 176 -8.42 -2.14 -22.59
C PHE A 176 -7.24 -3.01 -22.99
N ASP A 177 -6.95 -3.04 -24.29
CA ASP A 177 -5.80 -3.73 -24.84
C ASP A 177 -4.51 -2.91 -24.66
N LEU A 178 -3.50 -3.52 -24.05
CA LEU A 178 -2.18 -2.92 -23.85
C LEU A 178 -1.10 -3.54 -24.75
N SER A 179 -1.47 -4.33 -25.76
CA SER A 179 -0.51 -5.09 -26.60
C SER A 179 0.50 -4.21 -27.28
N SER A 180 0.10 -2.97 -27.66
CA SER A 180 0.99 -2.02 -28.35
C SER A 180 2.20 -1.55 -27.53
N ILE A 181 2.13 -1.71 -26.21
CA ILE A 181 3.20 -1.30 -25.27
C ILE A 181 3.82 -2.48 -24.50
N ILE A 182 3.42 -3.71 -24.86
CA ILE A 182 3.97 -4.95 -24.28
C ILE A 182 4.87 -5.60 -25.33
N THR A 183 6.16 -5.68 -25.01
CA THR A 183 7.16 -6.26 -25.90
C THR A 183 7.50 -7.72 -25.56
N GLU A 184 7.35 -8.08 -24.28
CA GLU A 184 7.64 -9.42 -23.77
C GLU A 184 6.36 -10.06 -23.23
N THR A 185 5.89 -11.10 -23.87
CA THR A 185 4.64 -11.81 -23.51
C THR A 185 4.87 -13.04 -22.64
N VAL A 186 6.09 -13.58 -22.64
CA VAL A 186 6.44 -14.75 -21.82
C VAL A 186 6.50 -14.35 -20.35
N ALA A 187 5.82 -15.11 -19.50
CA ALA A 187 5.72 -14.83 -18.07
C ALA A 187 5.29 -13.37 -17.77
N LEU A 188 4.22 -12.95 -18.40
CA LEU A 188 3.61 -11.64 -18.21
C LEU A 188 3.00 -11.54 -16.81
N GLY A 189 3.80 -11.16 -15.83
CA GLY A 189 3.34 -10.80 -14.50
C GLY A 189 2.99 -9.32 -14.48
N LEU A 190 1.71 -9.00 -14.27
CA LEU A 190 1.27 -7.67 -13.91
C LEU A 190 1.24 -7.60 -12.38
N THR A 191 1.84 -6.55 -11.82
CA THR A 191 1.96 -6.38 -10.37
C THR A 191 0.96 -5.36 -9.84
N GLU A 192 1.42 -4.36 -9.11
CA GLU A 192 0.56 -3.32 -8.56
C GLU A 192 0.07 -2.34 -9.64
N LEU A 193 -1.02 -1.70 -9.30
CA LEU A 193 -1.64 -0.64 -10.08
C LEU A 193 -1.73 0.61 -9.21
N ALA A 194 -1.40 1.77 -9.77
CA ALA A 194 -1.58 3.07 -9.16
C ALA A 194 -2.23 4.03 -10.16
N ILE A 195 -3.01 4.98 -9.66
CA ILE A 195 -3.70 5.96 -10.53
C ILE A 195 -3.18 7.34 -10.15
N ASP A 196 -2.69 8.08 -11.13
CA ASP A 196 -2.20 9.42 -10.92
C ASP A 196 -3.32 10.47 -10.94
N LYS A 197 -2.99 11.73 -10.63
CA LYS A 197 -3.98 12.81 -10.56
C LYS A 197 -4.61 13.17 -11.90
N THR A 198 -3.99 12.76 -13.01
CA THR A 198 -4.55 12.95 -14.38
C THR A 198 -5.51 11.83 -14.76
N GLY A 199 -5.64 10.80 -13.93
CA GLY A 199 -6.40 9.59 -14.19
C GLY A 199 -5.65 8.59 -15.06
N SER A 200 -4.34 8.73 -15.23
CA SER A 200 -3.53 7.71 -15.89
C SER A 200 -3.30 6.54 -14.93
N VAL A 201 -3.47 5.33 -15.46
CA VAL A 201 -3.29 4.07 -14.76
C VAL A 201 -1.88 3.57 -14.99
N TRP A 202 -1.08 3.50 -13.92
CA TRP A 202 0.29 3.00 -13.91
C TRP A 202 0.29 1.56 -13.44
N ILE A 203 0.90 0.65 -14.21
CA ILE A 203 0.89 -0.78 -13.94
C ILE A 203 2.32 -1.27 -13.92
N GLY A 204 2.74 -1.88 -12.83
CA GLY A 204 4.01 -2.57 -12.76
C GLY A 204 3.96 -3.89 -13.55
N SER A 205 5.07 -4.24 -14.19
CA SER A 205 5.20 -5.53 -14.86
C SER A 205 6.53 -6.19 -14.56
N ARG A 206 6.58 -7.50 -14.74
CA ARG A 206 7.83 -8.25 -14.51
C ARG A 206 8.89 -8.01 -15.57
N ARG A 207 8.50 -7.81 -16.84
CA ARG A 207 9.44 -7.78 -17.99
C ARG A 207 9.23 -6.63 -18.96
N ASN A 208 8.22 -5.81 -18.74
CA ASN A 208 7.88 -4.70 -19.64
C ASN A 208 8.02 -3.33 -18.97
N GLY A 209 8.64 -3.25 -17.79
CA GLY A 209 8.77 -1.99 -17.06
C GLY A 209 7.45 -1.54 -16.45
N ALA A 210 7.22 -0.22 -16.44
CA ALA A 210 5.96 0.38 -16.03
C ALA A 210 5.09 0.70 -17.27
N LEU A 211 3.91 0.11 -17.34
CA LEU A 211 2.94 0.36 -18.39
C LEU A 211 2.01 1.49 -17.94
N VAL A 212 1.71 2.42 -18.81
CA VAL A 212 0.85 3.57 -18.51
C VAL A 212 -0.27 3.66 -19.53
N TYR A 213 -1.49 3.75 -19.02
CA TYR A 213 -2.69 3.93 -19.82
C TYR A 213 -3.50 5.14 -19.36
N ASN A 214 -3.96 5.97 -20.30
CA ASN A 214 -4.89 7.04 -20.02
C ASN A 214 -6.09 6.94 -20.97
N GLU A 215 -7.30 6.80 -20.41
CA GLU A 215 -8.54 6.63 -21.17
C GLU A 215 -8.87 7.85 -22.05
N SER A 216 -8.43 9.04 -21.62
CA SER A 216 -8.56 10.25 -22.43
C SER A 216 -7.65 10.18 -23.65
N GLY A 217 -8.22 9.88 -24.81
CA GLY A 217 -7.50 9.71 -26.06
C GLY A 217 -6.88 8.34 -26.28
N ASP A 218 -7.23 7.32 -25.47
CA ASP A 218 -6.67 5.95 -25.55
C ASP A 218 -5.14 5.93 -25.60
N ARG A 219 -4.50 6.76 -24.76
CA ARG A 219 -3.05 6.97 -24.77
C ARG A 219 -2.33 5.89 -23.99
N LYS A 220 -1.23 5.40 -24.55
CA LYS A 220 -0.44 4.28 -23.96
C LYS A 220 1.05 4.59 -24.04
N ARG A 221 1.78 4.36 -22.95
CA ARG A 221 3.25 4.39 -22.91
C ARG A 221 3.80 3.30 -22.01
N ALA A 222 5.06 2.93 -22.25
CA ALA A 222 5.82 2.09 -21.36
C ALA A 222 7.13 2.77 -20.99
N LEU A 223 7.44 2.81 -19.69
CA LEU A 223 8.77 3.16 -19.21
C LEU A 223 9.61 1.90 -19.15
N ASN A 224 10.78 1.92 -19.78
CA ASN A 224 11.70 0.79 -19.85
C ASN A 224 13.11 1.18 -19.35
N THR A 225 14.11 0.35 -19.58
CA THR A 225 15.49 0.58 -19.13
C THR A 225 16.33 1.45 -20.08
N GLN A 226 15.77 1.88 -21.20
CA GLN A 226 16.48 2.69 -22.18
C GLN A 226 16.41 4.17 -21.78
N GLY A 227 17.52 4.88 -21.95
CA GLY A 227 17.55 6.34 -21.88
C GLY A 227 16.61 6.93 -22.91
N THR A 228 15.91 8.00 -22.56
CA THR A 228 14.80 8.66 -23.29
C THR A 228 13.44 7.98 -23.17
N SER A 229 13.36 6.76 -22.65
CA SER A 229 12.10 5.98 -22.58
C SER A 229 11.89 5.31 -21.23
N GLY A 230 12.24 6.01 -20.15
CA GLY A 230 11.98 5.55 -18.79
C GLY A 230 13.21 5.49 -17.91
N SER A 231 14.38 5.13 -18.43
CA SER A 231 15.64 4.98 -17.66
C SER A 231 15.48 4.16 -16.37
N LEU A 232 14.58 3.14 -16.39
CA LEU A 232 14.36 2.30 -15.23
C LEU A 232 15.61 1.46 -14.90
N PRO A 233 15.93 1.22 -13.63
CA PRO A 233 17.05 0.35 -13.25
C PRO A 233 16.85 -1.12 -13.69
N ASP A 234 15.60 -1.57 -13.77
CA ASP A 234 15.23 -2.91 -14.21
C ASP A 234 13.80 -2.93 -14.77
N LEU A 235 13.51 -3.84 -15.68
CA LEU A 235 12.16 -4.03 -16.24
C LEU A 235 11.19 -4.68 -15.25
N ASN A 236 11.69 -5.32 -14.18
CA ASN A 236 10.87 -5.92 -13.15
C ASN A 236 10.43 -4.84 -12.15
N VAL A 237 9.32 -4.18 -12.47
CA VAL A 237 8.67 -3.21 -11.58
C VAL A 237 7.82 -3.96 -10.57
N ARG A 238 8.18 -3.84 -9.30
CA ARG A 238 7.55 -4.57 -8.19
C ARG A 238 6.48 -3.77 -7.47
N THR A 239 6.66 -2.45 -7.42
CA THR A 239 5.77 -1.58 -6.67
C THR A 239 5.75 -0.17 -7.26
N LEU A 240 4.61 0.50 -7.11
CA LEU A 240 4.35 1.84 -7.59
C LEU A 240 3.63 2.64 -6.50
N ALA A 241 3.98 3.90 -6.33
CA ALA A 241 3.23 4.81 -5.47
C ALA A 241 3.17 6.22 -6.08
N VAL A 242 2.03 6.88 -5.94
CA VAL A 242 1.80 8.26 -6.41
C VAL A 242 1.80 9.18 -5.19
N ASP A 243 2.63 10.21 -5.19
CA ASP A 243 2.66 11.18 -4.11
C ASP A 243 1.76 12.41 -4.37
N ARG A 244 1.65 13.30 -3.37
CA ARG A 244 0.82 14.50 -3.50
C ARG A 244 1.28 15.46 -4.58
N ASN A 245 2.53 15.38 -5.01
CA ASN A 245 3.06 16.19 -6.11
C ASN A 245 2.89 15.51 -7.48
N ASN A 246 2.09 14.45 -7.54
CA ASN A 246 1.88 13.62 -8.72
C ASN A 246 3.17 12.98 -9.27
N ARG A 247 4.18 12.79 -8.41
CA ARG A 247 5.37 12.04 -8.77
C ARG A 247 5.11 10.55 -8.59
N ILE A 248 5.62 9.76 -9.52
CA ILE A 248 5.47 8.31 -9.51
C ILE A 248 6.77 7.70 -8.97
N TRP A 249 6.70 7.12 -7.80
CA TRP A 249 7.78 6.37 -7.18
C TRP A 249 7.74 4.94 -7.69
N ILE A 250 8.84 4.48 -8.29
CA ILE A 250 8.92 3.20 -9.00
C ILE A 250 9.98 2.33 -8.36
N GLY A 251 9.55 1.27 -7.68
CA GLY A 251 10.44 0.25 -7.10
C GLY A 251 10.62 -0.92 -8.05
N THR A 252 11.87 -1.23 -8.36
CA THR A 252 12.26 -2.30 -9.27
C THR A 252 13.08 -3.38 -8.58
N LEU A 253 13.40 -4.45 -9.29
CA LEU A 253 14.32 -5.50 -8.81
C LEU A 253 15.74 -4.96 -8.54
N LYS A 254 16.15 -3.86 -9.18
CA LYS A 254 17.51 -3.30 -9.08
C LYS A 254 17.54 -1.82 -8.72
N GLY A 255 16.59 -1.35 -7.95
CA GLY A 255 16.64 0.00 -7.43
C GLY A 255 15.32 0.76 -7.48
N LEU A 256 15.42 2.01 -7.01
CA LEU A 256 14.35 2.98 -6.90
C LEU A 256 14.61 4.14 -7.86
N VAL A 257 13.55 4.57 -8.55
CA VAL A 257 13.54 5.81 -9.34
C VAL A 257 12.23 6.56 -9.14
N VAL A 258 12.20 7.83 -9.51
CA VAL A 258 11.02 8.69 -9.47
C VAL A 258 10.79 9.31 -10.84
N PHE A 259 9.57 9.21 -11.34
CA PHE A 259 9.12 9.93 -12.52
C PHE A 259 8.32 11.16 -12.08
N SER A 260 8.79 12.35 -12.43
CA SER A 260 8.27 13.61 -11.88
C SER A 260 7.20 14.28 -12.75
N ASP A 261 7.19 14.01 -14.06
CA ASP A 261 6.34 14.73 -15.03
C ASP A 261 5.14 13.89 -15.50
N ALA A 262 4.43 13.23 -14.56
CA ALA A 262 3.30 12.35 -14.89
C ALA A 262 2.21 13.05 -15.69
N GLU A 263 1.99 14.35 -15.46
CA GLU A 263 0.97 15.15 -16.17
C GLU A 263 1.29 15.32 -17.65
N SER A 264 2.56 15.44 -18.00
CA SER A 264 3.04 15.66 -19.36
C SER A 264 3.56 14.40 -20.05
N LEU A 265 3.45 13.22 -19.41
CA LEU A 265 4.06 11.98 -19.89
C LEU A 265 3.82 11.73 -21.38
N PHE A 266 2.61 11.96 -21.88
CA PHE A 266 2.24 11.62 -23.27
C PHE A 266 2.65 12.67 -24.29
N GLU A 267 3.08 13.85 -23.85
CA GLU A 267 3.55 14.97 -24.66
C GLU A 267 5.07 15.03 -24.76
N LEU A 268 5.79 14.33 -23.84
CA LEU A 268 7.26 14.35 -23.81
C LEU A 268 7.87 13.43 -24.88
N ASP A 269 8.92 13.90 -25.57
CA ASP A 269 9.78 13.07 -26.42
C ASP A 269 10.76 12.23 -25.58
N ILE A 270 11.23 12.79 -24.46
CA ILE A 270 12.10 12.14 -23.48
C ILE A 270 11.36 12.10 -22.16
N TYR A 271 11.15 10.91 -21.60
CA TYR A 271 10.38 10.69 -20.38
C TYR A 271 11.09 9.72 -19.43
N ASP A 272 12.25 10.16 -18.94
CA ASP A 272 13.10 9.36 -18.04
C ASP A 272 12.74 9.57 -16.58
N ALA A 273 12.73 8.48 -15.82
CA ALA A 273 12.69 8.53 -14.37
C ALA A 273 14.11 8.74 -13.81
N GLU A 274 14.19 9.40 -12.68
CA GLU A 274 15.45 9.79 -12.06
C GLU A 274 15.69 9.05 -10.74
N PRO A 275 16.94 8.69 -10.42
CA PRO A 275 17.30 8.16 -9.11
C PRO A 275 17.19 9.26 -8.05
N VAL A 276 16.74 8.91 -6.86
CA VAL A 276 16.83 9.80 -5.70
C VAL A 276 18.26 9.80 -5.18
N ILE A 277 18.87 10.98 -5.06
CA ILE A 277 20.23 11.12 -4.56
C ILE A 277 20.19 11.55 -3.09
N ILE A 278 20.90 10.81 -2.25
CA ILE A 278 21.13 11.10 -0.84
C ILE A 278 22.57 11.48 -0.60
N ASP A 279 22.83 12.28 0.41
CA ASP A 279 24.17 12.54 0.91
C ASP A 279 24.51 11.50 1.99
N ASP A 280 25.54 10.70 1.74
CA ASP A 280 26.09 9.78 2.71
C ASP A 280 27.51 10.24 3.11
N ASN A 281 27.60 11.05 4.16
CA ASN A 281 28.84 11.63 4.68
C ASN A 281 29.63 12.44 3.63
N GLY A 282 28.95 13.28 2.84
CA GLY A 282 29.55 14.09 1.78
C GLY A 282 29.75 13.35 0.45
N VAL A 283 29.27 12.11 0.34
CA VAL A 283 29.34 11.33 -0.90
C VAL A 283 27.92 11.13 -1.46
N PRO A 284 27.61 11.66 -2.65
CA PRO A 284 26.32 11.43 -3.29
C PRO A 284 26.13 9.94 -3.61
N LYS A 285 25.02 9.36 -3.16
CA LYS A 285 24.63 7.97 -3.44
C LYS A 285 23.18 7.90 -3.93
N LYS A 286 22.88 6.90 -4.73
CA LYS A 286 21.47 6.60 -5.08
C LYS A 286 20.78 5.92 -3.89
N LEU A 287 19.64 6.46 -3.49
CA LEU A 287 18.77 5.81 -2.50
C LEU A 287 18.33 4.44 -3.05
N LEU A 288 18.63 3.37 -2.33
CA LEU A 288 18.29 1.98 -2.72
C LEU A 288 18.76 1.63 -4.16
N GLY A 289 19.91 2.17 -4.60
CA GLY A 289 20.34 2.18 -6.00
C GLY A 289 20.49 0.81 -6.66
N ASP A 290 20.80 -0.25 -5.90
CA ASP A 290 21.01 -1.61 -6.43
C ASP A 290 20.23 -2.66 -5.62
N GLN A 291 19.24 -2.23 -4.82
CA GLN A 291 18.48 -3.14 -3.98
C GLN A 291 17.08 -3.41 -4.54
N PRO A 292 16.57 -4.64 -4.43
CA PRO A 292 15.18 -4.92 -4.74
C PRO A 292 14.25 -4.12 -3.82
N VAL A 293 13.37 -3.33 -4.41
CA VAL A 293 12.33 -2.57 -3.70
C VAL A 293 10.98 -3.26 -3.91
N ASN A 294 10.51 -3.95 -2.89
CA ASN A 294 9.30 -4.79 -2.96
C ASN A 294 8.02 -4.01 -2.67
N SER A 295 8.14 -2.94 -1.90
CA SER A 295 6.98 -2.16 -1.48
C SER A 295 7.35 -0.70 -1.26
N ILE A 296 6.47 0.19 -1.68
CA ILE A 296 6.51 1.62 -1.40
C ILE A 296 5.18 2.01 -0.78
N ALA A 297 5.21 2.71 0.35
CA ALA A 297 4.05 3.33 0.96
C ALA A 297 4.34 4.79 1.31
N ILE A 298 3.30 5.61 1.34
CA ILE A 298 3.40 7.05 1.63
C ILE A 298 2.49 7.34 2.82
N ASP A 299 3.02 7.98 3.85
CA ASP A 299 2.24 8.35 5.02
C ASP A 299 1.60 9.74 4.89
N GLY A 300 0.80 10.11 5.89
CA GLY A 300 0.07 11.37 5.91
C GLY A 300 0.95 12.63 5.87
N ALA A 301 2.22 12.54 6.28
CA ALA A 301 3.22 13.61 6.17
C ALA A 301 4.03 13.54 4.86
N GLU A 302 3.61 12.71 3.90
CA GLU A 302 4.33 12.47 2.65
C GLU A 302 5.69 11.78 2.81
N ASN A 303 6.02 11.25 3.99
CA ASN A 303 7.21 10.43 4.12
C ASN A 303 7.06 9.16 3.29
N LYS A 304 8.19 8.66 2.78
CA LYS A 304 8.22 7.48 1.93
C LYS A 304 8.77 6.29 2.72
N TRP A 305 8.05 5.19 2.68
CA TRP A 305 8.41 3.94 3.31
C TRP A 305 8.74 2.91 2.25
N PHE A 306 9.92 2.32 2.34
CA PHE A 306 10.45 1.36 1.37
C PHE A 306 10.71 0.02 2.03
N GLY A 307 10.18 -1.04 1.46
CA GLY A 307 10.46 -2.42 1.86
C GLY A 307 11.42 -3.09 0.88
N THR A 308 12.44 -3.75 1.42
CA THR A 308 13.47 -4.42 0.63
C THR A 308 13.51 -5.92 0.91
N ASP A 309 14.21 -6.70 0.06
CA ASP A 309 14.36 -8.15 0.25
C ASP A 309 15.28 -8.51 1.43
N THR A 310 16.30 -7.71 1.71
CA THR A 310 17.35 -8.07 2.67
C THR A 310 17.75 -6.95 3.63
N GLY A 311 17.41 -5.71 3.30
CA GLY A 311 17.78 -4.53 4.08
C GLY A 311 16.78 -4.14 5.16
N GLY A 312 15.61 -4.77 5.20
CA GLY A 312 14.51 -4.34 6.09
C GLY A 312 13.68 -3.22 5.49
N ALA A 313 13.20 -2.31 6.34
CA ALA A 313 12.36 -1.19 5.96
C ALA A 313 13.07 0.14 6.18
N LEU A 314 12.98 1.03 5.21
CA LEU A 314 13.54 2.36 5.25
C LEU A 314 12.44 3.40 5.18
N GLY A 315 12.43 4.37 6.12
CA GLY A 315 11.56 5.54 6.10
C GLY A 315 12.35 6.79 5.77
N THR A 316 11.87 7.62 4.85
CA THR A 316 12.53 8.86 4.44
C THR A 316 11.59 10.05 4.54
N ASN A 317 12.16 11.26 4.48
CA ASN A 317 11.39 12.49 4.32
C ASN A 317 10.63 12.51 2.96
N PRO A 318 9.75 13.50 2.71
CA PRO A 318 8.91 13.57 1.51
C PRO A 318 9.68 13.59 0.17
N SER A 319 10.90 14.10 0.16
CA SER A 319 11.75 14.12 -1.04
C SER A 319 12.57 12.85 -1.23
N GLY A 320 12.65 11.97 -0.22
CA GLY A 320 13.52 10.81 -0.22
C GLY A 320 14.99 11.13 0.08
N SER A 321 15.35 12.42 0.27
CA SER A 321 16.74 12.85 0.41
C SER A 321 17.36 12.60 1.79
N GLN A 322 16.53 12.38 2.81
CA GLN A 322 16.95 12.14 4.18
C GLN A 322 16.29 10.88 4.75
N THR A 323 17.08 9.98 5.32
CA THR A 323 16.60 8.84 6.08
C THR A 323 16.11 9.29 7.45
N LEU A 324 14.87 8.92 7.78
CA LEU A 324 14.26 9.14 9.08
C LEU A 324 14.28 7.86 9.93
N TYR A 325 14.03 6.72 9.30
CA TYR A 325 13.96 5.42 9.95
C TYR A 325 14.69 4.37 9.11
N ASN A 326 15.38 3.47 9.79
CA ASN A 326 16.02 2.31 9.17
C ASN A 326 15.81 1.11 10.10
N PHE A 327 14.80 0.29 9.80
CA PHE A 327 14.42 -0.85 10.61
C PHE A 327 14.89 -2.16 9.99
N ASN A 328 15.56 -2.96 10.78
CA ASN A 328 15.94 -4.32 10.45
C ASN A 328 15.79 -5.22 11.70
N LYS A 329 15.96 -6.53 11.53
CA LYS A 329 15.81 -7.51 12.61
C LYS A 329 16.79 -7.34 13.77
N ASP A 330 17.90 -6.60 13.59
CA ASP A 330 18.96 -6.44 14.58
C ASP A 330 18.76 -5.17 15.43
N ASN A 331 17.96 -4.21 14.95
CA ASN A 331 17.70 -2.94 15.64
C ASN A 331 16.23 -2.66 15.93
N SER A 332 15.32 -3.55 15.56
CA SER A 332 13.88 -3.36 15.69
C SER A 332 13.14 -4.69 15.94
N PRO A 333 11.84 -4.67 16.31
CA PRO A 333 11.02 -5.88 16.45
C PRO A 333 10.71 -6.61 15.14
N LEU A 334 11.25 -6.20 13.99
CA LEU A 334 11.03 -6.90 12.73
C LEU A 334 11.49 -8.36 12.83
N PRO A 335 10.62 -9.34 12.51
CA PRO A 335 10.99 -10.75 12.59
C PRO A 335 11.90 -11.20 11.45
N SER A 336 12.02 -10.37 10.39
CA SER A 336 12.84 -10.62 9.21
C SER A 336 13.21 -9.32 8.50
N ASN A 337 14.33 -9.32 7.79
CA ASN A 337 14.72 -8.23 6.89
C ASN A 337 14.03 -8.30 5.53
N SER A 338 13.38 -9.42 5.21
CA SER A 338 12.62 -9.55 3.97
C SER A 338 11.24 -8.95 4.14
N ILE A 339 11.09 -7.72 3.65
CA ILE A 339 9.81 -7.02 3.65
C ILE A 339 9.08 -7.34 2.35
N LEU A 340 7.88 -7.90 2.48
CA LEU A 340 7.01 -8.26 1.37
C LEU A 340 6.09 -7.11 0.98
N LYS A 341 5.50 -6.44 1.99
CA LYS A 341 4.57 -5.33 1.81
C LYS A 341 4.63 -4.35 2.97
N ILE A 342 4.52 -3.07 2.65
CA ILE A 342 4.30 -2.00 3.63
C ILE A 342 2.97 -1.33 3.28
N LYS A 343 2.15 -1.10 4.29
CA LYS A 343 0.93 -0.29 4.16
C LYS A 343 0.81 0.67 5.33
N VAL A 344 0.28 1.84 5.04
CA VAL A 344 0.03 2.88 6.04
C VAL A 344 -1.47 3.02 6.23
N ASP A 345 -1.91 2.86 7.46
CA ASP A 345 -3.25 3.27 7.83
C ASP A 345 -3.24 4.76 8.16
N ASN A 346 -3.69 5.55 7.21
CA ASN A 346 -3.70 7.00 7.35
C ASN A 346 -4.67 7.50 8.45
N SER A 347 -5.64 6.69 8.87
CA SER A 347 -6.56 7.09 9.95
C SER A 347 -5.92 7.01 11.34
N THR A 348 -4.96 6.11 11.52
CA THR A 348 -4.30 5.87 12.82
C THR A 348 -2.81 6.26 12.83
N GLY A 349 -2.21 6.54 11.67
CA GLY A 349 -0.77 6.77 11.53
C GLY A 349 0.08 5.50 11.68
N LYS A 350 -0.54 4.33 11.73
CA LYS A 350 0.19 3.06 11.84
C LYS A 350 0.78 2.64 10.50
N VAL A 351 2.05 2.26 10.52
CA VAL A 351 2.75 1.65 9.40
C VAL A 351 2.88 0.15 9.66
N TYR A 352 2.31 -0.66 8.79
CA TYR A 352 2.35 -2.12 8.87
C TYR A 352 3.42 -2.68 7.94
N PHE A 353 4.27 -3.54 8.49
CA PHE A 353 5.32 -4.26 7.76
C PHE A 353 4.98 -5.75 7.72
N ALA A 354 4.60 -6.24 6.54
CA ALA A 354 4.48 -7.66 6.30
C ALA A 354 5.83 -8.22 5.87
N THR A 355 6.31 -9.22 6.59
CA THR A 355 7.55 -9.93 6.32
C THR A 355 7.26 -11.39 5.98
N ASP A 356 8.26 -12.13 5.50
CA ASP A 356 8.16 -13.59 5.29
C ASP A 356 7.95 -14.40 6.58
N LYS A 357 8.00 -13.73 7.77
CA LYS A 357 7.84 -14.35 9.09
C LYS A 357 6.73 -13.77 9.96
N GLY A 358 5.93 -12.86 9.42
CA GLY A 358 4.80 -12.26 10.12
C GLY A 358 4.69 -10.75 9.92
N ILE A 359 3.77 -10.13 10.64
CA ILE A 359 3.43 -8.71 10.52
C ILE A 359 3.83 -7.97 11.79
N VAL A 360 4.38 -6.78 11.64
CA VAL A 360 4.67 -5.82 12.72
C VAL A 360 4.04 -4.48 12.36
N ALA A 361 3.51 -3.77 13.35
CA ALA A 361 3.03 -2.41 13.21
C ALA A 361 3.96 -1.43 13.95
N PHE A 362 4.23 -0.31 13.33
CA PHE A 362 4.91 0.83 13.90
C PHE A 362 3.95 2.01 13.99
N ASN A 363 3.83 2.63 15.15
CA ASN A 363 3.07 3.86 15.30
C ASN A 363 3.98 5.04 14.96
N SER A 364 3.76 5.64 13.80
CA SER A 364 4.57 6.77 13.33
C SER A 364 4.16 8.10 13.96
N GLU A 365 3.02 8.14 14.68
CA GLU A 365 2.41 9.37 15.23
C GLU A 365 2.08 10.43 14.15
N VAL A 366 2.21 10.06 12.89
CA VAL A 366 1.85 10.91 11.75
C VAL A 366 0.37 10.76 11.49
N ALA A 367 -0.41 11.75 11.89
CA ALA A 367 -1.84 11.80 11.56
C ALA A 367 -2.04 12.17 10.07
N PRO A 368 -3.13 11.72 9.44
CA PRO A 368 -3.45 12.13 8.07
C PRO A 368 -3.71 13.62 8.01
N TYR A 369 -3.17 14.27 6.99
CA TYR A 369 -3.68 15.57 6.56
C TYR A 369 -5.03 15.29 5.88
N GLY A 370 -6.14 15.68 6.51
CA GLY A 370 -7.43 15.63 5.84
C GLY A 370 -7.47 16.64 4.68
N ASP A 371 -8.14 16.29 3.60
CA ASP A 371 -8.46 17.24 2.52
C ASP A 371 -9.44 18.34 2.95
N ALA A 372 -9.98 18.24 4.16
CA ALA A 372 -10.73 19.28 4.85
C ALA A 372 -9.89 19.78 6.04
N LEU A 373 -9.73 21.09 6.18
CA LEU A 373 -9.24 21.70 7.39
C LEU A 373 -10.16 21.23 8.54
N GLY A 374 -9.72 20.22 9.28
CA GLY A 374 -10.33 19.86 10.54
C GLY A 374 -10.14 20.99 11.55
N GLU A 375 -10.81 20.91 12.69
CA GLU A 375 -10.55 21.87 13.77
C GLU A 375 -9.06 21.81 14.15
N VAL A 376 -8.36 22.90 13.92
CA VAL A 376 -6.94 23.03 14.28
C VAL A 376 -6.87 23.37 15.77
N TYR A 377 -6.39 22.44 16.56
CA TYR A 377 -6.12 22.70 17.98
C TYR A 377 -4.65 23.10 18.15
N ALA A 378 -4.40 24.35 18.45
CA ALA A 378 -3.09 24.80 18.87
C ALA A 378 -2.96 24.65 20.40
N TYR A 379 -2.01 23.83 20.84
CA TYR A 379 -1.68 23.70 22.25
C TYR A 379 -0.42 24.49 22.58
N PRO A 380 -0.41 25.35 23.63
CA PRO A 380 0.84 25.89 24.13
C PRO A 380 1.71 24.79 24.69
N ASN A 381 3.00 24.86 24.46
CA ASN A 381 3.96 23.92 25.04
C ASN A 381 4.81 24.63 26.10
N PRO A 382 4.71 24.30 27.41
CA PRO A 382 3.82 23.26 27.99
C PRO A 382 2.37 23.71 28.19
N VAL A 383 1.42 22.81 27.95
CA VAL A 383 0.00 23.06 28.24
C VAL A 383 -0.21 23.09 29.75
N LYS A 384 -0.65 24.20 30.30
CA LYS A 384 -1.18 24.22 31.67
C LYS A 384 -2.58 23.64 31.67
N LYS A 385 -2.89 22.78 32.61
CA LYS A 385 -4.12 21.97 32.72
C LYS A 385 -5.42 22.78 32.81
N GLU A 386 -5.35 24.10 32.85
CA GLU A 386 -6.42 25.04 33.10
C GLU A 386 -6.57 26.13 32.00
N HIS A 387 -5.91 25.95 30.85
CA HIS A 387 -5.95 26.93 29.78
C HIS A 387 -7.08 26.61 28.80
N GLU A 388 -8.12 27.43 28.79
CA GLU A 388 -9.15 27.45 27.76
C GLU A 388 -8.83 28.55 26.75
N PHE A 389 -8.71 28.15 25.46
CA PHE A 389 -8.52 29.12 24.37
C PHE A 389 -9.84 29.78 24.01
N SER A 390 -9.86 31.09 23.99
CA SER A 390 -10.98 31.85 23.43
C SER A 390 -10.83 31.95 21.89
N ARG A 391 -11.95 32.05 21.19
CA ARG A 391 -11.97 32.25 19.73
C ARG A 391 -11.20 33.51 19.30
N THR A 392 -11.12 34.51 20.17
CA THR A 392 -10.40 35.75 19.96
C THR A 392 -8.87 35.59 19.96
N GLU A 393 -8.33 34.65 20.73
CA GLU A 393 -6.88 34.34 20.75
C GLU A 393 -6.43 33.62 19.48
N PHE A 394 -7.33 32.88 18.85
CA PHE A 394 -7.06 32.21 17.58
C PHE A 394 -6.99 33.18 16.39
N ASP A 395 -7.86 34.18 16.38
CA ASP A 395 -7.89 35.22 15.33
C ASP A 395 -6.63 36.11 15.34
N LEU A 396 -5.86 36.16 16.45
CA LEU A 396 -4.60 36.90 16.57
C LEU A 396 -3.39 36.16 15.93
N LEU A 397 -3.54 34.89 15.54
CA LEU A 397 -2.47 34.10 14.93
C LEU A 397 -2.41 34.26 13.40
N PHE A 398 -3.38 34.93 12.80
CA PHE A 398 -3.44 35.15 11.36
C PHE A 398 -3.54 36.65 11.06
N ASP A 399 -2.79 37.08 10.05
CA ASP A 399 -2.95 38.46 9.54
C ASP A 399 -4.23 38.58 8.70
N ASP A 400 -4.60 39.82 8.35
CA ASP A 400 -5.79 40.14 7.53
C ASP A 400 -5.77 39.49 6.14
N SER A 401 -4.67 38.88 5.75
CA SER A 401 -4.49 38.13 4.50
C SER A 401 -4.56 36.61 4.71
N GLY A 402 -4.78 36.12 5.96
CA GLY A 402 -4.89 34.72 6.32
C GLY A 402 -3.54 34.00 6.44
N ASN A 403 -2.40 34.70 6.54
CA ASN A 403 -1.11 34.10 6.77
C ASN A 403 -0.84 33.93 8.27
N PHE A 404 -0.25 32.80 8.64
CA PHE A 404 0.12 32.47 10.00
C PHE A 404 1.25 33.43 10.48
N SER A 405 0.99 34.18 11.55
CA SER A 405 1.98 35.01 12.21
C SER A 405 2.15 34.53 13.66
N PRO A 406 3.23 33.78 13.95
CA PRO A 406 3.45 33.32 15.32
C PRO A 406 3.59 34.52 16.27
N PRO A 407 2.98 34.48 17.48
CA PRO A 407 3.13 35.52 18.46
C PRO A 407 4.62 35.68 18.82
N GLU A 408 5.13 36.90 18.87
CA GLU A 408 6.45 37.18 19.42
C GLU A 408 6.50 36.59 20.84
N ILE A 409 7.49 35.72 21.09
CA ILE A 409 7.76 35.24 22.46
C ILE A 409 8.25 36.42 23.27
N VAL A 410 7.34 37.09 23.96
CA VAL A 410 7.70 38.04 25.01
C VAL A 410 8.19 37.20 26.18
N GLU A 411 9.51 37.07 26.33
CA GLU A 411 10.13 36.52 27.53
C GLU A 411 9.67 37.34 28.74
N ASN A 412 8.72 36.80 29.48
CA ASN A 412 8.25 37.41 30.69
C ASN A 412 9.26 37.15 31.82
N LYS A 413 10.22 38.05 32.01
CA LYS A 413 11.28 38.00 33.03
C LYS A 413 10.77 38.07 34.49
N GLU A 414 9.46 38.04 34.72
CA GLU A 414 8.90 38.07 36.07
C GLU A 414 8.81 36.72 36.81
N ASN A 415 9.07 35.59 36.14
CA ASN A 415 8.95 34.27 36.79
C ASN A 415 10.27 33.70 37.34
N GLU A 416 11.42 34.37 37.21
CA GLU A 416 12.68 33.91 37.81
C GLU A 416 12.85 34.21 39.29
N LYS A 417 11.95 34.97 39.91
CA LYS A 417 12.06 35.34 41.35
C LYS A 417 11.22 34.54 42.34
N ARG A 418 10.64 33.43 41.94
CA ARG A 418 9.76 32.58 42.79
C ARG A 418 10.23 31.17 43.04
N VAL A 419 11.48 30.87 42.79
CA VAL A 419 12.05 29.50 43.05
C VAL A 419 13.15 29.57 44.14
N GLU A 420 13.39 30.73 44.78
CA GLU A 420 14.31 30.87 45.94
C GLU A 420 13.61 31.43 47.19
N GLU A 421 12.49 30.87 47.61
CA GLU A 421 12.00 30.93 48.99
C GLU A 421 11.35 29.62 49.43
#